data_162009b9a9b348de112ab86bf6354b28
#
_entry.id   162009b9a9b348de112ab86bf6354b28
#
_cell.length_a   1.000
_cell.length_b   1.000
_cell.length_c   1.000
_cell.angle_alpha   90.00
_cell.angle_beta   90.00
_cell.angle_gamma   90.00
#
_symmetry.space_group_name_H-M   'P 1'
#
loop_
_entity.id
_entity.type
_entity.pdbx_description
1 polymer ?
#
loop_
_entity_poly.entity_id
_entity_poly.type
_entity_poly.pdbx_seq_one_letter_code
_entity_poly.pdbx_strand_id
1 'polypeptide(L)'
;MNRLGQTWLALSFSAAAVLPAHAQVTVEMTKITCEQYFLFAMGDPKDIAMWMTGYYSAKRNNTAFDLQEFREASKKVMDYCQANPKTPVMDAAEKVLGVKR
;
A
#
# COMPACT_ATOMS: atom_id res chain seq x y z
N MET A 1 11.24 29.68 63.31
CA MET A 1 11.11 29.73 62.42
C MET A 1 11.20 28.71 61.70
N ASN A 2 10.46 28.32 61.03
CA ASN A 2 10.27 27.39 60.32
C ASN A 2 10.60 27.38 59.14
N ARG A 3 11.20 26.75 58.73
CA ARG A 3 11.40 26.56 57.65
C ARG A 3 10.72 25.60 57.20
N LEU A 4 9.99 25.73 56.59
CA LEU A 4 9.27 24.95 55.90
C LEU A 4 10.07 24.38 54.92
N GLY A 5 10.41 23.22 55.05
CA GLY A 5 10.84 22.43 54.00
C GLY A 5 9.82 22.36 52.95
N GLN A 6 9.91 23.23 52.06
CA GLN A 6 9.19 23.03 50.90
C GLN A 6 9.81 21.90 50.16
N THR A 7 9.28 20.73 50.38
CA THR A 7 9.51 19.66 49.46
C THR A 7 8.79 20.04 48.20
N TRP A 8 9.53 20.60 47.31
CA TRP A 8 9.08 20.70 45.96
C TRP A 8 9.10 19.31 45.44
N LEU A 9 7.97 18.70 45.53
CA LEU A 9 7.71 17.57 44.70
C LEU A 9 7.75 18.10 43.28
N ALA A 10 8.92 18.02 42.71
CA ALA A 10 9.02 18.14 41.30
C ALA A 10 8.28 16.94 40.75
N LEU A 11 7.01 17.15 40.47
CA LEU A 11 6.32 16.28 39.59
C LEU A 11 7.04 16.40 38.26
N SER A 12 8.02 15.55 38.10
CA SER A 12 8.55 15.36 36.78
C SER A 12 7.45 14.67 36.02
N PHE A 13 6.63 15.45 35.37
CA PHE A 13 5.87 14.96 34.31
C PHE A 13 6.85 14.53 33.24
N SER A 14 7.28 13.31 33.33
CA SER A 14 7.77 12.68 32.15
C SER A 14 6.56 12.61 31.22
N ALA A 15 6.43 13.61 30.41
CA ALA A 15 5.56 13.54 29.29
C ALA A 15 6.06 12.35 28.47
N ALA A 16 5.48 11.20 28.70
CA ALA A 16 5.59 10.11 27.77
C ALA A 16 5.04 10.70 26.49
N ALA A 17 5.95 11.08 25.59
CA ALA A 17 5.58 11.44 24.26
C ALA A 17 4.87 10.21 23.70
N VAL A 18 3.55 10.24 23.74
CA VAL A 18 2.77 9.27 23.01
C VAL A 18 3.02 9.60 21.56
N LEU A 19 4.09 9.01 21.02
CA LEU A 19 4.26 9.01 19.58
C LEU A 19 3.03 8.34 19.03
N PRO A 20 2.27 9.01 18.14
CA PRO A 20 1.20 8.32 17.46
C PRO A 20 1.83 7.10 16.82
N ALA A 21 1.34 5.94 17.23
CA ALA A 21 1.72 4.72 16.58
C ALA A 21 1.20 4.82 15.14
N HIS A 22 2.07 5.28 14.23
CA HIS A 22 1.80 5.12 12.84
C HIS A 22 1.95 3.63 12.58
N ALA A 23 0.82 2.93 12.56
CA ALA A 23 0.79 1.56 12.11
C ALA A 23 1.29 1.60 10.66
N GLN A 24 2.53 1.12 10.45
CA GLN A 24 3.03 0.91 9.12
C GLN A 24 2.19 -0.22 8.52
N VAL A 25 1.43 0.12 7.48
CA VAL A 25 0.68 -0.89 6.75
C VAL A 25 1.59 -1.42 5.67
N THR A 26 2.11 -2.63 5.89
CA THR A 26 2.87 -3.33 4.88
C THR A 26 1.91 -4.19 4.07
N VAL A 27 1.94 -4.02 2.77
CA VAL A 27 1.09 -4.77 1.86
C VAL A 27 1.93 -5.78 1.11
N GLU A 28 1.58 -7.06 1.25
CA GLU A 28 2.22 -8.11 0.48
C GLU A 28 1.48 -8.27 -0.86
N MET A 29 2.07 -7.74 -1.91
CA MET A 29 1.42 -7.63 -3.21
C MET A 29 1.00 -8.97 -3.82
N THR A 30 1.75 -10.04 -3.54
CA THR A 30 1.42 -11.37 -4.08
C THR A 30 0.16 -11.96 -3.47
N LYS A 31 -0.31 -11.40 -2.36
CA LYS A 31 -1.47 -11.92 -1.62
C LYS A 31 -2.73 -11.09 -1.82
N ILE A 32 -2.64 -9.95 -2.48
CA ILE A 32 -3.83 -9.12 -2.73
C ILE A 32 -4.72 -9.82 -3.75
N THR A 33 -5.97 -10.06 -3.37
CA THR A 33 -6.97 -10.61 -4.31
C THR A 33 -7.54 -9.51 -5.19
N CYS A 34 -8.09 -9.91 -6.33
CA CYS A 34 -8.84 -9.00 -7.20
C CYS A 34 -9.93 -8.26 -6.44
N GLU A 35 -10.68 -8.96 -5.56
CA GLU A 35 -11.72 -8.34 -4.76
C GLU A 35 -11.18 -7.24 -3.85
N GLN A 36 -10.08 -7.50 -3.14
CA GLN A 36 -9.43 -6.50 -2.31
C GLN A 36 -8.95 -5.31 -3.14
N TYR A 37 -8.52 -5.56 -4.36
CA TYR A 37 -8.06 -4.54 -5.28
C TYR A 37 -9.20 -3.61 -5.69
N PHE A 38 -10.30 -4.13 -6.22
CA PHE A 38 -11.36 -3.28 -6.71
C PHE A 38 -12.29 -2.71 -5.63
N LEU A 39 -12.29 -3.29 -4.41
CA LEU A 39 -13.08 -2.76 -3.29
C LEU A 39 -12.33 -1.75 -2.42
N PHE A 40 -11.16 -1.30 -2.85
CA PHE A 40 -10.34 -0.35 -2.10
C PHE A 40 -9.93 -0.87 -0.72
N ALA A 41 -9.90 -2.18 -0.53
CA ALA A 41 -9.57 -2.76 0.77
C ALA A 41 -8.11 -2.55 1.17
N MET A 42 -7.22 -2.39 0.18
CA MET A 42 -5.79 -2.18 0.39
C MET A 42 -5.34 -0.78 -0.05
N GLY A 43 -6.26 0.17 -0.13
CA GLY A 43 -6.01 1.52 -0.60
C GLY A 43 -6.55 1.74 -2.01
N ASP A 44 -6.13 2.84 -2.63
CA ASP A 44 -6.58 3.17 -3.98
C ASP A 44 -6.05 2.16 -4.99
N PRO A 45 -6.91 1.53 -5.81
CA PRO A 45 -6.47 0.62 -6.86
C PRO A 45 -5.43 1.22 -7.81
N LYS A 46 -5.45 2.53 -8.01
CA LYS A 46 -4.46 3.20 -8.85
C LYS A 46 -3.06 3.06 -8.29
N ASP A 47 -2.89 3.13 -6.98
CA ASP A 47 -1.59 2.98 -6.34
C ASP A 47 -1.06 1.55 -6.52
N ILE A 48 -1.94 0.57 -6.37
CA ILE A 48 -1.60 -0.84 -6.59
C ILE A 48 -1.23 -1.07 -8.06
N ALA A 49 -2.00 -0.52 -8.99
CA ALA A 49 -1.71 -0.61 -10.42
C ALA A 49 -0.39 0.05 -10.78
N MET A 50 -0.07 1.20 -10.18
CA MET A 50 1.19 1.89 -10.41
C MET A 50 2.36 1.07 -9.88
N TRP A 51 2.22 0.48 -8.69
CA TRP A 51 3.24 -0.40 -8.15
C TRP A 51 3.51 -1.58 -9.09
N MET A 52 2.46 -2.25 -9.56
CA MET A 52 2.59 -3.37 -10.49
C MET A 52 3.26 -2.95 -11.80
N THR A 53 2.89 -1.78 -12.31
CA THR A 53 3.50 -1.23 -13.53
C THR A 53 5.01 -1.06 -13.36
N GLY A 54 5.44 -0.48 -12.25
CA GLY A 54 6.86 -0.33 -11.96
C GLY A 54 7.57 -1.67 -11.80
N TYR A 55 6.93 -2.60 -11.10
CA TYR A 55 7.50 -3.93 -10.88
C TYR A 55 7.74 -4.67 -12.19
N TYR A 56 6.72 -4.77 -13.05
CA TYR A 56 6.85 -5.49 -14.32
C TYR A 56 7.74 -4.76 -15.33
N SER A 57 7.72 -3.42 -15.33
CA SER A 57 8.60 -2.64 -16.18
C SER A 57 10.08 -2.85 -15.80
N ALA A 58 10.39 -2.89 -14.51
CA ALA A 58 11.74 -3.15 -14.02
C ALA A 58 12.22 -4.54 -14.45
N LYS A 59 11.35 -5.54 -14.44
CA LYS A 59 11.70 -6.89 -14.90
C LYS A 59 12.10 -6.92 -16.36
N ARG A 60 11.63 -5.98 -17.17
CA ARG A 60 11.94 -5.87 -18.60
C ARG A 60 13.01 -4.82 -18.88
N ASN A 61 13.64 -4.26 -17.86
CA ASN A 61 14.57 -3.15 -17.97
C ASN A 61 13.98 -1.95 -18.73
N ASN A 62 12.68 -1.76 -18.59
CA ASN A 62 11.96 -0.66 -19.23
C ASN A 62 11.76 0.46 -18.23
N THR A 63 12.35 1.62 -18.48
CA THR A 63 12.20 2.80 -17.65
C THR A 63 11.25 3.83 -18.25
N ALA A 64 10.72 3.57 -19.45
CA ALA A 64 9.75 4.44 -20.07
C ALA A 64 8.35 4.14 -19.52
N PHE A 65 7.57 5.18 -19.31
CA PHE A 65 6.21 5.07 -18.81
C PHE A 65 5.28 5.78 -19.78
N ASP A 66 4.35 5.01 -20.35
CA ASP A 66 3.31 5.54 -21.21
C ASP A 66 2.00 5.61 -20.43
N LEU A 67 1.47 6.80 -20.24
CA LEU A 67 0.29 7.02 -19.42
C LEU A 67 -0.97 6.40 -20.03
N GLN A 68 -1.08 6.41 -21.36
CA GLN A 68 -2.24 5.82 -22.02
C GLN A 68 -2.20 4.29 -21.94
N GLU A 69 -1.04 3.69 -22.18
CA GLU A 69 -0.87 2.24 -21.99
C GLU A 69 -1.20 1.83 -20.57
N PHE A 70 -0.78 2.61 -19.60
CA PHE A 70 -1.08 2.36 -18.18
C PHE A 70 -2.59 2.35 -17.93
N ARG A 71 -3.32 3.31 -18.48
CA ARG A 71 -4.77 3.37 -18.32
C ARG A 71 -5.47 2.18 -18.95
N GLU A 72 -5.07 1.81 -20.15
CA GLU A 72 -5.64 0.67 -20.86
C GLU A 72 -5.34 -0.65 -20.15
N ALA A 73 -4.10 -0.83 -19.70
CA ALA A 73 -3.70 -2.02 -18.94
C ALA A 73 -4.46 -2.11 -17.61
N SER A 74 -4.57 -1.00 -16.89
CA SER A 74 -5.30 -0.95 -15.63
C SER A 74 -6.77 -1.31 -15.81
N LYS A 75 -7.38 -0.84 -16.90
CA LYS A 75 -8.76 -1.18 -17.21
C LYS A 75 -8.92 -2.67 -17.49
N LYS A 76 -8.01 -3.27 -18.24
CA LYS A 76 -8.05 -4.71 -18.52
C LYS A 76 -7.95 -5.54 -17.23
N VAL A 77 -7.05 -5.16 -16.35
CA VAL A 77 -6.89 -5.83 -15.05
C VAL A 77 -8.15 -5.66 -14.21
N MET A 78 -8.69 -4.45 -14.15
CA MET A 78 -9.91 -4.17 -13.40
C MET A 78 -11.08 -4.99 -13.91
N ASP A 79 -11.30 -5.02 -15.22
CA ASP A 79 -12.39 -5.78 -15.83
C ASP A 79 -12.26 -7.28 -15.54
N TYR A 80 -11.06 -7.81 -15.65
CA TYR A 80 -10.79 -9.21 -15.30
C TYR A 80 -11.04 -9.47 -13.82
N CYS A 81 -10.57 -8.59 -12.95
CA CYS A 81 -10.71 -8.72 -11.50
C CYS A 81 -12.17 -8.73 -11.08
N GLN A 82 -13.01 -7.89 -11.69
CA GLN A 82 -14.44 -7.84 -11.37
C GLN A 82 -15.13 -9.17 -11.70
N ALA A 83 -14.67 -9.85 -12.76
CA ALA A 83 -15.19 -11.16 -13.14
C ALA A 83 -14.54 -12.32 -12.36
N ASN A 84 -13.39 -12.09 -11.74
CA ASN A 84 -12.60 -13.11 -11.04
C ASN A 84 -12.11 -12.61 -9.69
N PRO A 85 -13.03 -12.36 -8.75
CA PRO A 85 -12.67 -11.65 -7.50
C PRO A 85 -11.70 -12.41 -6.59
N LYS A 86 -11.62 -13.71 -6.70
CA LYS A 86 -10.76 -14.52 -5.84
C LYS A 86 -9.34 -14.70 -6.39
N THR A 87 -9.10 -14.31 -7.63
CA THR A 87 -7.79 -14.40 -8.24
C THR A 87 -6.84 -13.39 -7.61
N PRO A 88 -5.58 -13.76 -7.29
CA PRO A 88 -4.60 -12.77 -6.88
C PRO A 88 -4.40 -11.73 -7.99
N VAL A 89 -4.31 -10.46 -7.60
CA VAL A 89 -4.26 -9.36 -8.59
C VAL A 89 -3.04 -9.45 -9.49
N MET A 90 -1.90 -9.89 -8.97
CA MET A 90 -0.71 -10.06 -9.80
C MET A 90 -0.88 -11.18 -10.82
N ASP A 91 -1.55 -12.27 -10.44
CA ASP A 91 -1.86 -13.35 -11.39
C ASP A 91 -2.81 -12.85 -12.46
N ALA A 92 -3.78 -12.03 -12.11
CA ALA A 92 -4.69 -11.41 -13.06
C ALA A 92 -3.94 -10.53 -14.06
N ALA A 93 -3.03 -9.69 -13.56
CA ALA A 93 -2.21 -8.83 -14.41
C ALA A 93 -1.35 -9.65 -15.36
N GLU A 94 -0.73 -10.71 -14.89
CA GLU A 94 0.12 -11.58 -15.70
C GLU A 94 -0.70 -12.26 -16.79
N LYS A 95 -1.91 -12.68 -16.47
CA LYS A 95 -2.78 -13.34 -17.42
C LYS A 95 -3.26 -12.41 -18.53
N VAL A 96 -3.74 -11.21 -18.19
CA VAL A 96 -4.35 -10.33 -19.19
C VAL A 96 -3.36 -9.46 -19.93
N LEU A 97 -2.17 -9.19 -19.35
CA LEU A 97 -1.17 -8.33 -19.95
C LEU A 97 0.00 -9.12 -20.57
N GLY A 98 0.09 -10.42 -20.29
CA GLY A 98 1.20 -11.23 -20.78
C GLY A 98 2.54 -10.91 -20.15
N VAL A 99 2.54 -10.29 -18.97
CA VAL A 99 3.77 -9.99 -18.22
C VAL A 99 4.09 -11.12 -17.25
N LYS A 100 5.33 -11.17 -16.76
CA LYS A 100 5.78 -12.24 -15.86
C LYS A 100 6.60 -11.67 -14.71
N ARG A 101 6.50 -12.33 -13.55
CA ARG A 101 7.35 -12.06 -12.39
C ARG A 101 8.80 -12.43 -12.63
#